data_bbca86464156bc2a2d7c20d4d0a6568d
#
_entry.id   bbca86464156bc2a2d7c20d4d0a6568d
#
_cell.length_a   1.000
_cell.length_b   1.000
_cell.length_c   1.000
_cell.angle_alpha   90.00
_cell.angle_beta   90.00
_cell.angle_gamma   90.00
#
_symmetry.space_group_name_H-M   'P 1'
#
loop_
_entity.id
_entity.type
_entity.pdbx_description
1 polymer ?
#
loop_
_entity_poly.entity_id
_entity_poly.type
_entity_poly.pdbx_seq_one_letter_code
_entity_poly.pdbx_strand_id
1 'polypeptide(L)'
;IPLVEILSRPMMGKGIDNAPVVVQHLGLLMAMAGAIAAERFGHLTSLGVLVPRFYAVGQFGAAAVCGVLTWASGQLVLSEISAQQMLAYSIPVWWFEAAMPIGFACLAMKLGARCSPHVAVKWACAVSAPLFGLWLAYRFDGEVLPLWPWVLGLMALLSFGAPIFTVLGGLALALFWQDGLPLASIALSHYQITVNPSLPALPLFTLAGLIMAGTGAAQR
;
A
#
# COMPACT_ATOMS: atom_id res chain seq x y z
N ILE A 1 -19.49 -0.77 -11.43
CA ILE A 1 -20.10 -2.09 -11.15
C ILE A 1 -21.43 -1.92 -10.41
N PRO A 2 -21.54 -1.20 -9.25
CA PRO A 2 -22.83 -1.05 -8.56
C PRO A 2 -23.94 -0.46 -9.44
N LEU A 3 -23.65 0.58 -10.23
CA LEU A 3 -24.61 1.17 -11.17
C LEU A 3 -25.02 0.20 -12.26
N VAL A 4 -24.06 -0.56 -12.80
CA VAL A 4 -24.34 -1.60 -13.82
C VAL A 4 -25.21 -2.69 -13.22
N GLU A 5 -24.96 -3.10 -11.97
CA GLU A 5 -25.77 -4.10 -11.28
C GLU A 5 -27.21 -3.62 -11.06
N ILE A 6 -27.39 -2.37 -10.61
CA ILE A 6 -28.72 -1.78 -10.42
C ILE A 6 -29.51 -1.72 -11.74
N LEU A 7 -28.83 -1.41 -12.84
CA LEU A 7 -29.46 -1.34 -14.16
C LEU A 7 -29.69 -2.72 -14.81
N SER A 8 -28.81 -3.70 -14.55
CA SER A 8 -28.89 -5.02 -15.14
C SER A 8 -29.95 -5.91 -14.48
N ARG A 9 -30.19 -5.77 -13.16
CA ARG A 9 -31.20 -6.57 -12.45
C ARG A 9 -32.60 -6.49 -13.06
N PRO A 10 -33.15 -5.28 -13.35
CA PRO A 10 -34.48 -5.21 -13.96
C PRO A 10 -34.49 -5.64 -15.44
N MET A 11 -33.35 -5.56 -16.17
CA MET A 11 -33.30 -5.89 -17.61
C MET A 11 -32.98 -7.37 -17.89
N MET A 12 -32.14 -8.01 -17.08
CA MET A 12 -31.63 -9.36 -17.32
C MET A 12 -32.11 -10.39 -16.28
N GLY A 13 -32.81 -9.97 -15.22
CA GLY A 13 -33.30 -10.84 -14.16
C GLY A 13 -32.21 -11.45 -13.26
N LYS A 14 -30.93 -11.20 -13.59
CA LYS A 14 -29.75 -11.66 -12.81
C LYS A 14 -28.82 -10.49 -12.59
N GLY A 15 -28.30 -10.37 -11.36
CA GLY A 15 -27.21 -9.46 -11.01
C GLY A 15 -25.84 -10.10 -11.24
N ILE A 16 -24.79 -9.34 -10.97
CA ILE A 16 -23.41 -9.85 -10.95
C ILE A 16 -23.22 -10.67 -9.68
N ASP A 17 -22.86 -11.94 -9.79
CA ASP A 17 -22.60 -12.79 -8.62
C ASP A 17 -21.46 -12.19 -7.77
N ASN A 18 -21.71 -12.03 -6.47
CA ASN A 18 -20.75 -11.44 -5.52
C ASN A 18 -20.24 -10.05 -5.94
N ALA A 19 -21.05 -9.21 -6.59
CA ALA A 19 -20.68 -7.86 -7.02
C ALA A 19 -19.95 -7.02 -5.94
N PRO A 20 -20.36 -7.00 -4.66
CA PRO A 20 -19.63 -6.29 -3.62
C PRO A 20 -18.19 -6.75 -3.46
N VAL A 21 -17.97 -8.06 -3.51
CA VAL A 21 -16.63 -8.66 -3.35
C VAL A 21 -15.72 -8.31 -4.53
N VAL A 22 -16.26 -8.36 -5.76
CA VAL A 22 -15.53 -7.93 -6.97
C VAL A 22 -15.14 -6.46 -6.89
N VAL A 23 -16.06 -5.59 -6.43
CA VAL A 23 -15.78 -4.14 -6.27
C VAL A 23 -14.66 -3.89 -5.27
N GLN A 24 -14.63 -4.60 -4.15
CA GLN A 24 -13.60 -4.49 -3.13
C GLN A 24 -12.21 -4.82 -3.69
N HIS A 25 -12.10 -5.93 -4.43
CA HIS A 25 -10.82 -6.33 -5.02
C HIS A 25 -10.37 -5.40 -6.15
N LEU A 26 -11.30 -4.88 -6.95
CA LEU A 26 -10.98 -3.80 -7.90
C LEU A 26 -10.52 -2.54 -7.18
N GLY A 27 -11.07 -2.25 -5.98
CA GLY A 27 -10.60 -1.18 -5.11
C GLY A 27 -9.13 -1.33 -4.73
N LEU A 28 -8.68 -2.55 -4.40
CA LEU A 28 -7.27 -2.85 -4.14
C LEU A 28 -6.38 -2.54 -5.35
N LEU A 29 -6.77 -2.98 -6.54
CA LEU A 29 -6.02 -2.67 -7.78
C LEU A 29 -5.93 -1.16 -8.01
N MET A 30 -7.05 -0.45 -7.84
CA MET A 30 -7.09 1.01 -8.00
C MET A 30 -6.23 1.72 -6.94
N ALA A 31 -6.22 1.24 -5.70
CA ALA A 31 -5.39 1.79 -4.62
C ALA A 31 -3.90 1.69 -4.96
N MET A 32 -3.44 0.51 -5.40
CA MET A 32 -2.04 0.30 -5.77
C MET A 32 -1.64 1.09 -7.02
N ALA A 33 -2.49 1.12 -8.04
CA ALA A 33 -2.27 1.94 -9.24
C ALA A 33 -2.25 3.44 -8.89
N GLY A 34 -3.15 3.89 -8.02
CA GLY A 34 -3.21 5.26 -7.52
C GLY A 34 -1.96 5.66 -6.74
N ALA A 35 -1.42 4.77 -5.89
CA ALA A 35 -0.18 5.01 -5.16
C ALA A 35 1.02 5.18 -6.11
N ILE A 36 1.12 4.33 -7.15
CA ILE A 36 2.17 4.45 -8.18
C ILE A 36 2.01 5.75 -8.99
N ALA A 37 0.78 6.15 -9.30
CA ALA A 37 0.49 7.41 -9.99
C ALA A 37 0.82 8.62 -9.10
N ALA A 38 0.43 8.60 -7.83
CA ALA A 38 0.74 9.65 -6.87
C ALA A 38 2.25 9.86 -6.73
N GLU A 39 3.02 8.78 -6.72
CA GLU A 39 4.48 8.86 -6.73
C GLU A 39 4.99 9.52 -8.02
N ARG A 40 4.49 9.12 -9.18
CA ARG A 40 4.91 9.66 -10.48
C ARG A 40 4.67 11.16 -10.60
N PHE A 41 3.54 11.64 -10.10
CA PHE A 41 3.17 13.05 -10.14
C PHE A 41 3.69 13.88 -8.96
N GLY A 42 4.47 13.28 -8.05
CA GLY A 42 5.04 13.98 -6.90
C GLY A 42 4.03 14.34 -5.81
N HIS A 43 2.88 13.68 -5.78
CA HIS A 43 1.81 13.92 -4.79
C HIS A 43 1.98 13.09 -3.51
N LEU A 44 3.10 12.38 -3.34
CA LEU A 44 3.38 11.72 -2.07
C LEU A 44 3.68 12.76 -0.99
N THR A 45 2.85 12.77 0.04
CA THR A 45 2.99 13.70 1.16
C THR A 45 4.24 13.39 1.95
N SER A 46 5.09 14.41 2.17
CA SER A 46 6.22 14.40 3.09
C SER A 46 6.15 15.62 3.99
N LEU A 47 6.79 15.59 5.14
CA LEU A 47 6.88 16.76 6.04
C LEU A 47 7.88 17.82 5.55
N GLY A 48 8.45 17.62 4.36
CA GLY A 48 9.55 18.41 3.85
C GLY A 48 10.92 17.83 4.23
N VAL A 49 11.96 18.44 3.71
CA VAL A 49 13.33 18.00 3.94
C VAL A 49 13.99 18.94 4.96
N LEU A 50 14.03 18.53 6.23
CA LEU A 50 14.68 19.33 7.30
C LEU A 50 16.20 19.33 7.14
N VAL A 51 16.78 18.23 6.64
CA VAL A 51 18.22 18.06 6.44
C VAL A 51 18.51 17.63 5.00
N PRO A 52 18.63 18.58 4.04
CA PRO A 52 18.78 18.27 2.61
C PRO A 52 19.96 17.36 2.27
N ARG A 53 21.03 17.43 3.05
CA ARG A 53 22.23 16.59 2.89
C ARG A 53 21.92 15.09 2.95
N PHE A 54 20.92 14.69 3.72
CA PHE A 54 20.52 13.30 3.93
C PHE A 54 19.28 12.86 3.15
N TYR A 55 18.82 13.67 2.19
CA TYR A 55 17.65 13.34 1.37
C TYR A 55 17.76 11.97 0.70
N ALA A 56 18.93 11.64 0.14
CA ALA A 56 19.18 10.35 -0.48
C ALA A 56 18.99 9.17 0.51
N VAL A 57 19.41 9.35 1.76
CA VAL A 57 19.24 8.34 2.83
C VAL A 57 17.76 8.18 3.15
N GLY A 58 17.01 9.28 3.21
CA GLY A 58 15.55 9.25 3.41
C GLY A 58 14.83 8.45 2.32
N GLN A 59 15.18 8.69 1.05
CA GLN A 59 14.59 7.97 -0.08
C GLN A 59 15.02 6.50 -0.12
N PHE A 60 16.28 6.21 0.20
CA PHE A 60 16.78 4.83 0.30
C PHE A 60 16.07 4.05 1.40
N GLY A 61 15.93 4.64 2.59
CA GLY A 61 15.19 4.02 3.70
C GLY A 61 13.72 3.80 3.36
N ALA A 62 13.07 4.77 2.72
CA ALA A 62 11.69 4.63 2.24
C ALA A 62 11.54 3.48 1.22
N ALA A 63 12.49 3.36 0.29
CA ALA A 63 12.53 2.26 -0.67
C ALA A 63 12.76 0.90 0.02
N ALA A 64 13.62 0.86 1.05
CA ALA A 64 13.84 -0.36 1.84
C ALA A 64 12.58 -0.79 2.60
N VAL A 65 11.84 0.14 3.22
CA VAL A 65 10.54 -0.15 3.86
C VAL A 65 9.56 -0.74 2.85
N CYS A 66 9.44 -0.15 1.65
CA CYS A 66 8.62 -0.72 0.58
C CYS A 66 9.12 -2.10 0.14
N GLY A 67 10.42 -2.36 0.19
CA GLY A 67 11.00 -3.69 -0.04
C GLY A 67 10.54 -4.73 0.99
N VAL A 68 10.52 -4.38 2.28
CA VAL A 68 9.97 -5.24 3.34
C VAL A 68 8.49 -5.52 3.10
N LEU A 69 7.70 -4.49 2.73
CA LEU A 69 6.27 -4.66 2.41
C LEU A 69 6.06 -5.54 1.16
N THR A 70 6.98 -5.48 0.19
CA THR A 70 6.98 -6.38 -0.96
C THR A 70 7.15 -7.84 -0.54
N TRP A 71 8.08 -8.11 0.38
CA TRP A 71 8.25 -9.46 0.95
C TRP A 71 7.00 -9.93 1.70
N ALA A 72 6.50 -9.10 2.62
CA ALA A 72 5.33 -9.40 3.44
C ALA A 72 4.10 -9.75 2.58
N SER A 73 3.84 -8.92 1.55
CA SER A 73 2.72 -9.17 0.63
C SER A 73 2.97 -10.36 -0.31
N GLY A 74 4.23 -10.62 -0.66
CA GLY A 74 4.61 -11.83 -1.40
C GLY A 74 4.32 -13.12 -0.62
N GLN A 75 4.64 -13.15 0.68
CA GLN A 75 4.33 -14.28 1.55
C GLN A 75 2.81 -14.50 1.71
N LEU A 76 2.03 -13.41 1.79
CA LEU A 76 0.57 -13.51 1.79
C LEU A 76 0.06 -14.17 0.50
N VAL A 77 0.49 -13.71 -0.67
CA VAL A 77 0.09 -14.29 -1.96
C VAL A 77 0.47 -15.77 -2.05
N LEU A 78 1.66 -16.16 -1.58
CA LEU A 78 2.07 -17.57 -1.56
C LEU A 78 1.17 -18.43 -0.66
N SER A 79 0.74 -17.89 0.49
CA SER A 79 -0.20 -18.59 1.37
C SER A 79 -1.59 -18.75 0.73
N GLU A 80 -2.07 -17.73 0.00
CA GLU A 80 -3.36 -17.79 -0.70
C GLU A 80 -3.34 -18.74 -1.91
N ILE A 81 -2.23 -18.85 -2.62
CA ILE A 81 -2.06 -19.87 -3.67
C ILE A 81 -2.23 -21.27 -3.08
N SER A 82 -1.68 -21.51 -1.88
CA SER A 82 -1.82 -22.79 -1.19
C SER A 82 -3.24 -23.04 -0.66
N ALA A 83 -3.95 -21.99 -0.25
CA ALA A 83 -5.32 -22.05 0.25
C ALA A 83 -6.37 -22.25 -0.85
N GLN A 84 -6.04 -21.96 -2.12
CA GLN A 84 -6.91 -22.11 -3.29
C GLN A 84 -8.27 -21.41 -3.14
N GLN A 85 -8.31 -20.27 -2.47
CA GLN A 85 -9.56 -19.52 -2.30
C GLN A 85 -10.05 -18.94 -3.64
N MET A 86 -11.34 -19.15 -3.93
CA MET A 86 -12.00 -18.63 -5.14
C MET A 86 -12.91 -17.45 -4.76
N LEU A 87 -12.83 -16.38 -5.53
CA LEU A 87 -13.64 -15.17 -5.32
C LEU A 87 -15.06 -15.34 -5.90
N ALA A 88 -15.18 -15.16 -7.20
CA ALA A 88 -16.39 -15.27 -8.00
C ALA A 88 -16.00 -15.72 -9.41
N TYR A 89 -16.88 -16.37 -10.13
CA TYR A 89 -16.61 -16.85 -11.49
C TYR A 89 -15.34 -17.72 -11.60
N SER A 90 -15.00 -18.47 -10.54
CA SER A 90 -13.79 -19.32 -10.46
C SER A 90 -12.46 -18.54 -10.59
N ILE A 91 -12.47 -17.24 -10.32
CA ILE A 91 -11.23 -16.43 -10.29
C ILE A 91 -10.58 -16.57 -8.92
N PRO A 92 -9.32 -17.01 -8.81
CA PRO A 92 -8.64 -17.13 -7.53
C PRO A 92 -8.33 -15.74 -6.93
N VAL A 93 -8.46 -15.63 -5.60
CA VAL A 93 -8.25 -14.38 -4.84
C VAL A 93 -6.83 -13.84 -5.02
N TRP A 94 -5.83 -14.72 -5.04
CA TRP A 94 -4.41 -14.35 -5.14
C TRP A 94 -4.06 -13.50 -6.38
N TRP A 95 -4.89 -13.54 -7.46
CA TRP A 95 -4.69 -12.69 -8.64
C TRP A 95 -4.81 -11.21 -8.29
N PHE A 96 -5.77 -10.86 -7.46
CA PHE A 96 -5.98 -9.50 -7.01
C PHE A 96 -4.95 -9.10 -5.94
N GLU A 97 -4.64 -10.02 -5.04
CA GLU A 97 -3.64 -9.78 -3.99
C GLU A 97 -2.23 -9.59 -4.54
N ALA A 98 -1.89 -10.20 -5.68
CA ALA A 98 -0.63 -10.00 -6.38
C ALA A 98 -0.37 -8.53 -6.76
N ALA A 99 -1.42 -7.69 -6.81
CA ALA A 99 -1.26 -6.26 -6.98
C ALA A 99 -0.45 -5.60 -5.86
N MET A 100 -0.50 -6.13 -4.62
CA MET A 100 0.24 -5.58 -3.49
C MET A 100 1.76 -5.73 -3.66
N PRO A 101 2.33 -6.95 -3.82
CA PRO A 101 3.77 -7.09 -3.99
C PRO A 101 4.27 -6.36 -5.25
N ILE A 102 3.51 -6.37 -6.34
CA ILE A 102 3.85 -5.64 -7.56
C ILE A 102 3.86 -4.13 -7.30
N GLY A 103 2.83 -3.60 -6.64
CA GLY A 103 2.70 -2.19 -6.32
C GLY A 103 3.80 -1.70 -5.39
N PHE A 104 4.08 -2.43 -4.30
CA PHE A 104 5.16 -2.07 -3.38
C PHE A 104 6.54 -2.18 -4.03
N ALA A 105 6.79 -3.19 -4.88
CA ALA A 105 8.03 -3.30 -5.63
C ALA A 105 8.23 -2.12 -6.59
N CYS A 106 7.18 -1.72 -7.32
CA CYS A 106 7.23 -0.54 -8.19
C CYS A 106 7.52 0.74 -7.40
N LEU A 107 6.85 0.94 -6.25
CA LEU A 107 7.09 2.09 -5.37
C LEU A 107 8.52 2.08 -4.83
N ALA A 108 9.01 0.92 -4.37
CA ALA A 108 10.37 0.77 -3.86
C ALA A 108 11.42 1.15 -4.91
N MET A 109 11.28 0.66 -6.14
CA MET A 109 12.18 1.02 -7.24
C MET A 109 12.15 2.51 -7.57
N LYS A 110 10.96 3.12 -7.60
CA LYS A 110 10.80 4.55 -7.89
C LYS A 110 11.37 5.44 -6.80
N LEU A 111 11.14 5.11 -5.53
CA LEU A 111 11.72 5.84 -4.39
C LEU A 111 13.24 5.70 -4.37
N GLY A 112 13.77 4.49 -4.58
CA GLY A 112 15.21 4.26 -4.71
C GLY A 112 15.82 5.06 -5.86
N ALA A 113 15.10 5.20 -6.97
CA ALA A 113 15.55 6.02 -8.10
C ALA A 113 15.64 7.54 -7.79
N ARG A 114 15.01 8.02 -6.72
CA ARG A 114 15.10 9.43 -6.28
C ARG A 114 16.35 9.74 -5.45
N CYS A 115 17.14 8.73 -5.07
CA CYS A 115 18.34 8.92 -4.25
C CYS A 115 19.39 9.81 -4.91
N SER A 116 19.50 9.77 -6.23
CA SER A 116 20.53 10.53 -6.97
C SER A 116 20.07 10.93 -8.37
N PRO A 117 20.51 12.11 -8.87
CA PRO A 117 20.31 12.51 -10.25
C PRO A 117 21.23 11.74 -11.24
N HIS A 118 22.37 11.19 -10.76
CA HIS A 118 23.31 10.43 -11.60
C HIS A 118 22.73 9.10 -12.03
N VAL A 119 22.68 8.83 -13.32
CA VAL A 119 22.01 7.64 -13.91
C VAL A 119 22.50 6.33 -13.30
N ALA A 120 23.80 6.14 -13.15
CA ALA A 120 24.37 4.91 -12.59
C ALA A 120 23.96 4.71 -11.12
N VAL A 121 24.08 5.75 -10.29
CA VAL A 121 23.71 5.72 -8.87
C VAL A 121 22.18 5.56 -8.70
N LYS A 122 21.41 6.22 -9.55
CA LYS A 122 19.95 6.11 -9.59
C LYS A 122 19.51 4.65 -9.75
N TRP A 123 20.05 3.94 -10.77
CA TRP A 123 19.69 2.54 -11.00
C TRP A 123 20.26 1.61 -9.93
N ALA A 124 21.46 1.89 -9.43
CA ALA A 124 22.04 1.13 -8.32
C ALA A 124 21.13 1.23 -7.07
N CYS A 125 20.69 2.42 -6.68
CA CYS A 125 19.80 2.61 -5.53
C CYS A 125 18.39 2.05 -5.78
N ALA A 126 17.86 2.17 -7.02
CA ALA A 126 16.56 1.62 -7.38
C ALA A 126 16.48 0.10 -7.22
N VAL A 127 17.62 -0.60 -7.33
CA VAL A 127 17.69 -2.05 -7.16
C VAL A 127 18.17 -2.42 -5.74
N SER A 128 19.23 -1.76 -5.24
CA SER A 128 19.83 -2.14 -3.95
C SER A 128 18.94 -1.84 -2.75
N ALA A 129 18.17 -0.75 -2.77
CA ALA A 129 17.33 -0.39 -1.64
C ALA A 129 16.15 -1.37 -1.44
N PRO A 130 15.36 -1.75 -2.47
CA PRO A 130 14.39 -2.82 -2.35
C PRO A 130 15.00 -4.17 -1.93
N LEU A 131 16.15 -4.54 -2.52
CA LEU A 131 16.84 -5.78 -2.17
C LEU A 131 17.30 -5.79 -0.71
N PHE A 132 17.77 -4.66 -0.21
CA PHE A 132 18.11 -4.50 1.21
C PHE A 132 16.86 -4.69 2.10
N GLY A 133 15.72 -4.13 1.70
CA GLY A 133 14.44 -4.35 2.39
C GLY A 133 14.02 -5.82 2.38
N LEU A 134 14.11 -6.50 1.22
CA LEU A 134 13.83 -7.93 1.11
C LEU A 134 14.75 -8.77 2.00
N TRP A 135 16.04 -8.43 2.03
CA TRP A 135 17.01 -9.10 2.90
C TRP A 135 16.69 -8.91 4.38
N LEU A 136 16.33 -7.68 4.80
CA LEU A 136 15.87 -7.40 6.17
C LEU A 136 14.64 -8.24 6.53
N ALA A 137 13.65 -8.27 5.64
CA ALA A 137 12.44 -9.06 5.86
C ALA A 137 12.76 -10.55 6.01
N TYR A 138 13.55 -11.11 5.08
CA TYR A 138 13.97 -12.51 5.14
C TYR A 138 14.75 -12.85 6.43
N ARG A 139 15.62 -11.92 6.90
CA ARG A 139 16.47 -12.16 8.08
C ARG A 139 15.72 -12.07 9.39
N PHE A 140 14.71 -11.23 9.49
CA PHE A 140 14.03 -10.89 10.72
C PHE A 140 12.54 -11.25 10.73
N ASP A 141 12.06 -12.07 9.81
CA ASP A 141 10.66 -12.53 9.80
C ASP A 141 10.39 -13.43 11.02
N GLY A 142 9.40 -13.04 11.83
CA GLY A 142 9.06 -13.75 13.07
C GLY A 142 10.04 -13.55 14.24
N GLU A 143 11.06 -12.70 14.10
CA GLU A 143 11.99 -12.37 15.19
C GLU A 143 11.43 -11.25 16.07
N VAL A 144 11.71 -11.33 17.38
CA VAL A 144 11.34 -10.26 18.33
C VAL A 144 12.44 -9.20 18.36
N LEU A 145 12.12 -8.00 17.87
CA LEU A 145 13.08 -6.91 17.82
C LEU A 145 12.65 -5.75 18.73
N PRO A 146 13.63 -5.06 19.37
CA PRO A 146 13.30 -3.89 20.19
C PRO A 146 12.76 -2.75 19.32
N LEU A 147 11.68 -2.11 19.78
CA LEU A 147 10.99 -1.04 19.03
C LEU A 147 11.82 0.22 18.86
N TRP A 148 12.59 0.59 19.91
CA TRP A 148 13.28 1.89 19.99
C TRP A 148 14.19 2.25 18.81
N PRO A 149 15.09 1.37 18.33
CA PRO A 149 15.97 1.72 17.21
C PRO A 149 15.18 2.00 15.92
N TRP A 150 14.09 1.26 15.70
CA TRP A 150 13.22 1.43 14.52
C TRP A 150 12.48 2.76 14.55
N VAL A 151 11.91 3.12 15.70
CA VAL A 151 11.20 4.40 15.85
C VAL A 151 12.18 5.56 15.63
N LEU A 152 13.37 5.53 16.25
CA LEU A 152 14.37 6.57 16.04
C LEU A 152 14.82 6.64 14.57
N GLY A 153 15.06 5.49 13.93
CA GLY A 153 15.41 5.42 12.52
C GLY A 153 14.32 6.00 11.61
N LEU A 154 13.06 5.66 11.87
CA LEU A 154 11.91 6.17 11.11
C LEU A 154 11.71 7.69 11.30
N MET A 155 11.91 8.21 12.51
CA MET A 155 11.88 9.65 12.78
C MET A 155 13.02 10.38 12.04
N ALA A 156 14.20 9.78 11.99
CA ALA A 156 15.29 10.30 11.17
C ALA A 156 14.95 10.30 9.67
N LEU A 157 14.39 9.20 9.14
CA LEU A 157 13.96 9.11 7.74
C LEU A 157 12.90 10.17 7.41
N LEU A 158 11.96 10.40 8.32
CA LEU A 158 10.94 11.44 8.18
C LEU A 158 11.57 12.83 8.05
N SER A 159 12.56 13.11 8.89
CA SER A 159 13.33 14.38 8.86
C SER A 159 14.17 14.53 7.57
N PHE A 160 14.54 13.43 6.94
CA PHE A 160 15.29 13.38 5.68
C PHE A 160 14.38 13.43 4.43
N GLY A 161 13.07 13.61 4.64
CA GLY A 161 12.10 13.79 3.55
C GLY A 161 11.54 12.48 2.98
N ALA A 162 11.58 11.39 3.75
CA ALA A 162 10.86 10.20 3.40
C ALA A 162 9.33 10.47 3.37
N PRO A 163 8.59 9.84 2.45
CA PRO A 163 7.13 9.96 2.42
C PRO A 163 6.48 9.44 3.70
N ILE A 164 5.43 10.11 4.18
CA ILE A 164 4.75 9.77 5.44
C ILE A 164 4.24 8.33 5.43
N PHE A 165 3.72 7.84 4.30
CA PHE A 165 3.19 6.48 4.21
C PHE A 165 4.26 5.41 4.48
N THR A 166 5.54 5.66 4.08
CA THR A 166 6.63 4.73 4.35
C THR A 166 7.04 4.72 5.82
N VAL A 167 6.93 5.87 6.48
CA VAL A 167 7.19 5.97 7.93
C VAL A 167 6.10 5.26 8.73
N LEU A 168 4.83 5.45 8.36
CA LEU A 168 3.71 4.74 8.99
C LEU A 168 3.77 3.23 8.73
N GLY A 169 4.06 2.83 7.48
CA GLY A 169 4.27 1.42 7.14
C GLY A 169 5.47 0.81 7.88
N GLY A 170 6.57 1.56 7.98
CA GLY A 170 7.74 1.15 8.77
C GLY A 170 7.45 1.05 10.27
N LEU A 171 6.60 1.93 10.82
CA LEU A 171 6.16 1.83 12.21
C LEU A 171 5.30 0.59 12.44
N ALA A 172 4.38 0.29 11.53
CA ALA A 172 3.60 -0.96 11.59
C ALA A 172 4.53 -2.18 11.57
N LEU A 173 5.53 -2.22 10.65
CA LEU A 173 6.55 -3.27 10.63
C LEU A 173 7.30 -3.41 11.95
N ALA A 174 7.71 -2.29 12.55
CA ALA A 174 8.44 -2.29 13.82
C ALA A 174 7.59 -2.85 14.97
N LEU A 175 6.29 -2.55 15.00
CA LEU A 175 5.37 -3.09 16.00
C LEU A 175 5.17 -4.60 15.82
N PHE A 176 5.01 -5.08 14.59
CA PHE A 176 4.90 -6.53 14.32
C PHE A 176 6.18 -7.28 14.70
N TRP A 177 7.36 -6.69 14.43
CA TRP A 177 8.62 -7.28 14.90
C TRP A 177 8.74 -7.27 16.43
N GLN A 178 8.25 -6.23 17.11
CA GLN A 178 8.23 -6.21 18.57
C GLN A 178 7.41 -7.36 19.14
N ASP A 179 6.29 -7.70 18.50
CA ASP A 179 5.39 -8.77 18.93
C ASP A 179 5.80 -10.16 18.39
N GLY A 180 6.89 -10.25 17.61
CA GLY A 180 7.34 -11.51 16.99
C GLY A 180 6.36 -12.11 16.00
N LEU A 181 5.52 -11.27 15.37
CA LEU A 181 4.50 -11.71 14.42
C LEU A 181 5.09 -11.87 13.01
N PRO A 182 4.59 -12.84 12.23
CA PRO A 182 4.97 -12.98 10.83
C PRO A 182 4.65 -11.73 10.03
N LEU A 183 5.55 -11.28 9.16
CA LEU A 183 5.36 -10.08 8.34
C LEU A 183 4.17 -10.19 7.37
N ALA A 184 3.81 -11.40 6.95
CA ALA A 184 2.60 -11.66 6.15
C ALA A 184 1.33 -11.11 6.81
N SER A 185 1.27 -11.06 8.16
CA SER A 185 0.13 -10.54 8.91
C SER A 185 -0.10 -9.04 8.68
N ILE A 186 0.96 -8.26 8.38
CA ILE A 186 0.83 -6.84 8.00
C ILE A 186 0.16 -6.72 6.64
N ALA A 187 0.60 -7.53 5.68
CA ALA A 187 0.02 -7.54 4.35
C ALA A 187 -1.46 -7.96 4.40
N LEU A 188 -1.80 -8.95 5.23
CA LEU A 188 -3.17 -9.37 5.48
C LEU A 188 -4.00 -8.23 6.09
N SER A 189 -3.48 -7.53 7.09
CA SER A 189 -4.16 -6.38 7.71
C SER A 189 -4.38 -5.25 6.70
N HIS A 190 -3.38 -4.94 5.88
CA HIS A 190 -3.50 -3.95 4.81
C HIS A 190 -4.56 -4.37 3.77
N TYR A 191 -4.56 -5.64 3.37
CA TYR A 191 -5.55 -6.20 2.46
C TYR A 191 -6.97 -6.08 3.04
N GLN A 192 -7.19 -6.53 4.28
CA GLN A 192 -8.48 -6.47 4.96
C GLN A 192 -9.04 -5.03 5.07
N ILE A 193 -8.17 -4.06 5.33
CA ILE A 193 -8.58 -2.64 5.34
C ILE A 193 -8.96 -2.20 3.93
N THR A 194 -8.16 -2.51 2.92
CA THR A 194 -8.36 -2.04 1.54
C THR A 194 -9.62 -2.62 0.89
N VAL A 195 -9.95 -3.88 1.20
CA VAL A 195 -11.18 -4.53 0.70
C VAL A 195 -12.38 -4.33 1.62
N ASN A 196 -12.27 -3.47 2.64
CA ASN A 196 -13.38 -3.18 3.55
C ASN A 196 -14.51 -2.46 2.80
N PRO A 197 -15.77 -2.98 2.85
CA PRO A 197 -16.89 -2.39 2.14
C PRO A 197 -17.25 -0.97 2.58
N SER A 198 -16.81 -0.56 3.78
CA SER A 198 -17.06 0.79 4.31
C SER A 198 -16.15 1.87 3.71
N LEU A 199 -14.97 1.50 3.16
CA LEU A 199 -14.04 2.49 2.61
C LEU A 199 -14.59 3.29 1.43
N PRO A 200 -15.27 2.69 0.43
CA PRO A 200 -15.88 3.45 -0.65
C PRO A 200 -16.98 4.40 -0.20
N ALA A 201 -17.56 4.18 0.98
CA ALA A 201 -18.60 5.07 1.53
C ALA A 201 -18.03 6.42 1.96
N LEU A 202 -16.78 6.50 2.43
CA LEU A 202 -16.15 7.75 2.88
C LEU A 202 -16.14 8.85 1.80
N PRO A 203 -15.60 8.62 0.59
CA PRO A 203 -15.64 9.62 -0.47
C PRO A 203 -17.08 9.94 -0.94
N LEU A 204 -18.00 8.97 -0.89
CA LEU A 204 -19.40 9.21 -1.23
C LEU A 204 -20.08 10.12 -0.22
N PHE A 205 -19.85 9.92 1.08
CA PHE A 205 -20.37 10.84 2.12
C PHE A 205 -19.75 12.22 2.01
N THR A 206 -18.46 12.32 1.70
CA THR A 206 -17.81 13.61 1.48
C THR A 206 -18.42 14.33 0.27
N LEU A 207 -18.63 13.62 -0.83
CA LEU A 207 -19.27 14.16 -2.02
C LEU A 207 -20.70 14.61 -1.74
N ALA A 208 -21.50 13.79 -1.05
CA ALA A 208 -22.86 14.13 -0.63
C ALA A 208 -22.87 15.40 0.24
N GLY A 209 -21.95 15.50 1.20
CA GLY A 209 -21.78 16.68 2.05
C GLY A 209 -21.46 17.94 1.25
N LEU A 210 -20.54 17.84 0.29
CA LEU A 210 -20.18 18.94 -0.60
C LEU A 210 -21.37 19.39 -1.48
N ILE A 211 -22.14 18.45 -2.02
CA ILE A 211 -23.33 18.75 -2.82
C ILE A 211 -24.38 19.44 -1.94
N MET A 212 -24.64 18.94 -0.74
CA MET A 212 -25.58 19.54 0.19
C MET A 212 -25.15 20.95 0.61
N ALA A 213 -23.88 21.17 0.89
CA ALA A 213 -23.33 22.48 1.21
C ALA A 213 -23.45 23.45 0.03
N GLY A 214 -23.16 23.00 -1.20
CA GLY A 214 -23.22 23.81 -2.42
C GLY A 214 -24.64 24.14 -2.88
N THR A 215 -25.64 23.31 -2.56
CA THR A 215 -27.04 23.53 -2.95
C THR A 215 -27.84 24.32 -1.94
N GLY A 216 -27.27 24.67 -0.77
CA GLY A 216 -27.99 25.38 0.30
C GLY A 216 -29.09 24.53 0.96
N ALA A 217 -29.10 23.21 0.74
CA ALA A 217 -30.08 22.29 1.32
C ALA A 217 -30.03 22.30 2.85
N ALA A 218 -28.86 22.60 3.43
CA ALA A 218 -28.67 22.71 4.88
C ALA A 218 -29.26 24.00 5.49
N GLN A 219 -29.68 24.98 4.67
CA GLN A 219 -30.25 26.26 5.12
C GLN A 219 -31.80 26.30 5.06
N ARG A 220 -32.40 25.24 4.54
CA ARG A 220 -33.85 25.03 4.47
C ARG A 220 -34.34 24.03 5.52
#